data_42f1cd5ba41b436adc5972ea1bbfd1b0
#
_entry.id   42f1cd5ba41b436adc5972ea1bbfd1b0
#
_cell.length_a   1.000
_cell.length_b   1.000
_cell.length_c   1.000
_cell.angle_alpha   90.00
_cell.angle_beta   90.00
_cell.angle_gamma   90.00
#
_symmetry.space_group_name_H-M   'P 1'
#
loop_
_entity.id
_entity.type
_entity.pdbx_description
1 polymer ?
#
loop_
_entity_poly.entity_id
_entity_poly.type
_entity_poly.pdbx_seq_one_letter_code
_entity_poly.pdbx_strand_id
1 'polypeptide(L)'
;SLGLGGVAISGAVLYMLLGLTSWRDYEENVSWGVIILYAGAISLGTVFRASGAAGWLADSIIALLAPLGIDSGIALILLVVAIGASLTNLMSAGATVAVIGPVVLDMAQSSGTNPLLVGIGLAIATSLAFWLVIGTPASSIVYAAGMLEAKDFIRLAMFAWPIALAVMAAMVSLYWAGILRI
;
A
#
# COMPACT_ATOMS: atom_id res chain seq x y z
N SER A 1 -5.40 5.73 27.41
CA SER A 1 -5.01 4.48 26.73
C SER A 1 -3.75 4.72 25.93
N LEU A 2 -2.71 3.94 26.23
CA LEU A 2 -1.48 3.95 25.42
C LEU A 2 -1.85 3.40 24.03
N GLY A 3 -1.68 4.21 22.99
CA GLY A 3 -1.84 3.73 21.61
C GLY A 3 -0.76 2.69 21.26
N LEU A 4 -0.98 1.93 20.17
CA LEU A 4 -0.04 0.90 19.69
C LEU A 4 1.41 1.40 19.60
N GLY A 5 1.62 2.64 19.15
CA GLY A 5 2.94 3.28 19.10
C GLY A 5 3.59 3.46 20.48
N GLY A 6 2.80 3.84 21.48
CA GLY A 6 3.27 3.96 22.86
C GLY A 6 3.71 2.61 23.44
N VAL A 7 2.96 1.55 23.17
CA VAL A 7 3.32 0.19 23.62
C VAL A 7 4.60 -0.27 22.94
N ALA A 8 4.76 -0.03 21.64
CA ALA A 8 5.96 -0.41 20.88
C ALA A 8 7.21 0.33 21.38
N ILE A 9 7.11 1.64 21.60
CA ILE A 9 8.22 2.45 22.14
C ILE A 9 8.57 2.01 23.57
N SER A 10 7.56 1.74 24.42
CA SER A 10 7.80 1.24 25.78
C SER A 10 8.52 -0.11 25.76
N GLY A 11 8.15 -1.00 24.84
CA GLY A 11 8.84 -2.28 24.64
C GLY A 11 10.30 -2.08 24.23
N ALA A 12 10.57 -1.20 23.28
CA ALA A 12 11.93 -0.90 22.83
C ALA A 12 12.80 -0.35 23.98
N VAL A 13 12.25 0.60 24.77
CA VAL A 13 12.93 1.16 25.93
C VAL A 13 13.22 0.07 27.00
N LEU A 14 12.25 -0.82 27.26
CA LEU A 14 12.44 -1.94 28.19
C LEU A 14 13.58 -2.87 27.74
N TYR A 15 13.67 -3.19 26.44
CA TYR A 15 14.77 -4.01 25.90
C TYR A 15 16.15 -3.37 26.16
N MET A 16 16.24 -2.03 26.03
CA MET A 16 17.47 -1.30 26.35
C MET A 16 17.78 -1.32 27.86
N LEU A 17 16.75 -1.08 28.70
CA LEU A 17 16.92 -1.06 30.17
C LEU A 17 17.34 -2.44 30.74
N LEU A 18 16.87 -3.51 30.12
CA LEU A 18 17.26 -4.89 30.47
C LEU A 18 18.62 -5.30 29.91
N GLY A 19 19.29 -4.42 29.16
CA GLY A 19 20.59 -4.72 28.54
C GLY A 19 20.55 -5.75 27.44
N LEU A 20 19.37 -6.04 26.87
CA LEU A 20 19.18 -7.00 25.78
C LEU A 20 19.57 -6.40 24.42
N THR A 21 19.53 -5.07 24.29
CA THR A 21 19.96 -4.31 23.11
C THR A 21 20.67 -3.04 23.54
N SER A 22 21.61 -2.58 22.73
CA SER A 22 22.30 -1.30 22.92
C SER A 22 21.73 -0.23 21.99
N TRP A 23 22.02 1.05 22.27
CA TRP A 23 21.67 2.15 21.36
C TRP A 23 22.29 1.97 19.98
N ARG A 24 23.49 1.42 19.92
CA ARG A 24 24.21 1.15 18.68
C ARG A 24 23.48 0.11 17.82
N ASP A 25 22.88 -0.92 18.44
CA ASP A 25 22.10 -1.92 17.73
C ASP A 25 20.86 -1.28 17.09
N TYR A 26 20.21 -0.32 17.76
CA TYR A 26 19.11 0.44 17.18
C TYR A 26 19.58 1.33 16.02
N GLU A 27 20.71 2.03 16.19
CA GLU A 27 21.25 2.93 15.17
C GLU A 27 21.64 2.19 13.89
N GLU A 28 22.23 0.99 14.02
CA GLU A 28 22.69 0.18 12.89
C GLU A 28 21.58 -0.66 12.24
N ASN A 29 20.58 -1.13 12.99
CA ASN A 29 19.55 -2.05 12.48
C ASN A 29 18.20 -1.41 12.21
N VAL A 30 17.93 -0.22 12.72
CA VAL A 30 16.69 0.50 12.43
C VAL A 30 16.81 1.23 11.09
N SER A 31 15.89 0.94 10.19
CA SER A 31 15.80 1.61 8.88
C SER A 31 15.25 3.03 9.03
N TRP A 32 16.07 3.98 9.49
CA TRP A 32 15.69 5.38 9.72
C TRP A 32 15.08 6.05 8.50
N GLY A 33 15.55 5.70 7.30
CA GLY A 33 14.96 6.19 6.05
C GLY A 33 13.49 5.81 5.90
N VAL A 34 13.11 4.61 6.33
CA VAL A 34 11.71 4.14 6.32
C VAL A 34 10.88 4.92 7.33
N ILE A 35 11.39 5.15 8.55
CA ILE A 35 10.70 5.93 9.59
C ILE A 35 10.43 7.36 9.09
N ILE A 36 11.44 8.02 8.53
CA ILE A 36 11.32 9.38 8.00
C ILE A 36 10.35 9.42 6.81
N LEU A 37 10.39 8.43 5.93
CA LEU A 37 9.45 8.31 4.80
C LEU A 37 8.00 8.24 5.30
N TYR A 38 7.71 7.36 6.25
CA TYR A 38 6.35 7.25 6.79
C TYR A 38 5.90 8.49 7.55
N ALA A 39 6.77 9.06 8.39
CA ALA A 39 6.47 10.29 9.10
C ALA A 39 6.19 11.45 8.14
N GLY A 40 7.01 11.60 7.10
CA GLY A 40 6.82 12.60 6.05
C GLY A 40 5.53 12.38 5.25
N ALA A 41 5.23 11.15 4.86
CA ALA A 41 4.02 10.82 4.12
C ALA A 41 2.74 11.06 4.94
N ILE A 42 2.73 10.68 6.23
CA ILE A 42 1.61 10.96 7.13
C ILE A 42 1.42 12.47 7.32
N SER A 43 2.52 13.21 7.53
CA SER A 43 2.48 14.66 7.67
C SER A 43 1.98 15.34 6.38
N LEU A 44 2.49 14.93 5.22
CA LEU A 44 2.03 15.42 3.92
C LEU A 44 0.55 15.11 3.70
N GLY A 45 0.10 13.89 3.99
CA GLY A 45 -1.30 13.48 3.89
C GLY A 45 -2.22 14.33 4.78
N THR A 46 -1.80 14.66 6.01
CA THR A 46 -2.58 15.53 6.90
C THR A 46 -2.68 16.96 6.38
N VAL A 47 -1.58 17.53 5.88
CA VAL A 47 -1.55 18.88 5.27
C VAL A 47 -2.39 18.90 3.99
N PHE A 48 -2.27 17.88 3.15
CA PHE A 48 -3.00 17.74 1.89
C PHE A 48 -4.50 17.69 2.12
N ARG A 49 -4.92 16.97 3.16
CA ARG A 49 -6.33 16.90 3.59
C ARG A 49 -6.80 18.22 4.22
N ALA A 50 -6.00 18.81 5.11
CA ALA A 50 -6.34 20.07 5.77
C ALA A 50 -6.44 21.26 4.82
N SER A 51 -5.68 21.25 3.71
CA SER A 51 -5.76 22.28 2.65
C SER A 51 -6.95 22.11 1.72
N GLY A 52 -7.69 21.00 1.80
CA GLY A 52 -8.76 20.64 0.85
C GLY A 52 -8.26 20.11 -0.51
N ALA A 53 -6.93 20.10 -0.73
CA ALA A 53 -6.36 19.65 -2.00
C ALA A 53 -6.63 18.16 -2.26
N ALA A 54 -6.65 17.34 -1.21
CA ALA A 54 -6.98 15.91 -1.33
C ALA A 54 -8.42 15.70 -1.84
N GLY A 55 -9.39 16.40 -1.26
CA GLY A 55 -10.79 16.36 -1.70
C GLY A 55 -10.95 16.85 -3.15
N TRP A 56 -10.35 17.99 -3.47
CA TRP A 56 -10.39 18.52 -4.84
C TRP A 56 -9.82 17.53 -5.87
N LEU A 57 -8.69 16.90 -5.55
CA LEU A 57 -8.07 15.90 -6.43
C LEU A 57 -8.95 14.66 -6.55
N ALA A 58 -9.49 14.16 -5.43
CA ALA A 58 -10.40 13.03 -5.40
C ALA A 58 -11.64 13.26 -6.26
N ASP A 59 -12.32 14.40 -6.09
CA ASP A 59 -13.50 14.77 -6.85
C ASP A 59 -13.19 14.95 -8.35
N SER A 60 -12.04 15.52 -8.68
CA SER A 60 -11.57 15.65 -10.07
C SER A 60 -11.34 14.30 -10.73
N ILE A 61 -10.73 13.35 -10.03
CA ILE A 61 -10.50 12.00 -10.54
C ILE A 61 -11.85 11.27 -10.71
N ILE A 62 -12.74 11.34 -9.72
CA ILE A 62 -14.07 10.73 -9.79
C ILE A 62 -14.86 11.29 -10.97
N ALA A 63 -14.88 12.61 -11.15
CA ALA A 63 -15.56 13.25 -12.27
C ALA A 63 -15.00 12.80 -13.63
N LEU A 64 -13.70 12.58 -13.74
CA LEU A 64 -13.07 12.05 -14.95
C LEU A 64 -13.46 10.60 -15.23
N LEU A 65 -13.67 9.81 -14.18
CA LEU A 65 -13.95 8.37 -14.26
C LEU A 65 -15.46 8.06 -14.33
N ALA A 66 -16.31 8.98 -13.89
CA ALA A 66 -17.76 8.82 -13.90
C ALA A 66 -18.35 8.41 -15.27
N PRO A 67 -17.90 8.99 -16.41
CA PRO A 67 -18.40 8.55 -17.73
C PRO A 67 -18.08 7.09 -18.07
N LEU A 68 -17.09 6.49 -17.39
CA LEU A 68 -16.68 5.10 -17.55
C LEU A 68 -17.39 4.16 -16.55
N GLY A 69 -18.23 4.70 -15.66
CA GLY A 69 -18.88 3.95 -14.59
C GLY A 69 -17.92 3.47 -13.48
N ILE A 70 -16.79 4.18 -13.31
CA ILE A 70 -15.73 3.83 -12.34
C ILE A 70 -15.66 4.91 -11.25
N ASP A 71 -16.81 5.36 -10.80
CA ASP A 71 -16.94 6.48 -9.87
C ASP A 71 -17.21 6.05 -8.42
N SER A 72 -17.65 4.81 -8.21
CA SER A 72 -18.05 4.34 -6.88
C SER A 72 -18.04 2.80 -6.75
N GLY A 73 -18.24 2.32 -5.52
CA GLY A 73 -18.45 0.91 -5.23
C GLY A 73 -17.29 0.01 -5.67
N ILE A 74 -17.63 -1.16 -6.21
CA ILE A 74 -16.67 -2.18 -6.63
C ILE A 74 -15.72 -1.68 -7.72
N ALA A 75 -16.24 -0.90 -8.67
CA ALA A 75 -15.44 -0.38 -9.77
C ALA A 75 -14.29 0.51 -9.27
N LEU A 76 -14.57 1.38 -8.30
CA LEU A 76 -13.55 2.22 -7.67
C LEU A 76 -12.52 1.36 -6.90
N ILE A 77 -12.96 0.35 -6.16
CA ILE A 77 -12.05 -0.56 -5.44
C ILE A 77 -11.11 -1.25 -6.43
N LEU A 78 -11.64 -1.78 -7.53
CA LEU A 78 -10.84 -2.46 -8.55
C LEU A 78 -9.84 -1.52 -9.24
N LEU A 79 -10.24 -0.28 -9.50
CA LEU A 79 -9.32 0.75 -10.00
C LEU A 79 -8.18 1.00 -9.03
N VAL A 80 -8.48 1.19 -7.74
CA VAL A 80 -7.46 1.42 -6.70
C VAL A 80 -6.52 0.22 -6.57
N VAL A 81 -7.06 -0.99 -6.64
CA VAL A 81 -6.26 -2.24 -6.68
C VAL A 81 -5.32 -2.25 -7.89
N ALA A 82 -5.82 -1.93 -9.08
CA ALA A 82 -5.01 -1.91 -10.29
C ALA A 82 -3.90 -0.85 -10.24
N ILE A 83 -4.22 0.35 -9.78
CA ILE A 83 -3.23 1.43 -9.60
C ILE A 83 -2.19 1.05 -8.53
N GLY A 84 -2.63 0.57 -7.36
CA GLY A 84 -1.74 0.16 -6.28
C GLY A 84 -0.79 -0.96 -6.71
N ALA A 85 -1.31 -2.00 -7.38
CA ALA A 85 -0.54 -3.10 -7.92
C ALA A 85 0.45 -2.66 -9.03
N SER A 86 0.12 -1.62 -9.79
CA SER A 86 1.02 -1.06 -10.81
C SER A 86 2.14 -0.25 -10.18
N LEU A 87 1.81 0.67 -9.26
CA LEU A 87 2.76 1.57 -8.62
C LEU A 87 3.76 0.83 -7.71
N THR A 88 3.32 -0.22 -7.02
CA THR A 88 4.22 -1.00 -6.14
C THR A 88 5.36 -1.68 -6.90
N ASN A 89 5.24 -1.84 -8.21
CA ASN A 89 6.35 -2.34 -9.04
C ASN A 89 7.44 -1.28 -9.28
N LEU A 90 7.11 0.01 -9.14
CA LEU A 90 8.03 1.14 -9.32
C LEU A 90 8.60 1.63 -7.99
N MET A 91 7.88 1.38 -6.88
CA MET A 91 8.28 1.80 -5.54
C MET A 91 7.89 0.70 -4.53
N SER A 92 8.39 0.77 -3.29
CA SER A 92 8.04 -0.21 -2.26
C SER A 92 6.55 -0.16 -1.91
N ALA A 93 6.00 -1.29 -1.44
CA ALA A 93 4.61 -1.39 -0.98
C ALA A 93 4.25 -0.30 0.04
N GLY A 94 5.14 -0.09 1.03
CA GLY A 94 4.95 0.95 2.04
C GLY A 94 4.94 2.36 1.46
N ALA A 95 5.84 2.67 0.52
CA ALA A 95 5.85 3.97 -0.15
C ALA A 95 4.58 4.18 -0.98
N THR A 96 4.11 3.15 -1.68
CA THR A 96 2.86 3.22 -2.45
C THR A 96 1.68 3.57 -1.55
N VAL A 97 1.48 2.83 -0.44
CA VAL A 97 0.40 3.13 0.52
C VAL A 97 0.55 4.53 1.12
N ALA A 98 1.75 4.95 1.46
CA ALA A 98 2.00 6.26 2.05
C ALA A 98 1.67 7.41 1.09
N VAL A 99 2.00 7.26 -0.20
CA VAL A 99 1.80 8.30 -1.21
C VAL A 99 0.35 8.38 -1.67
N ILE A 100 -0.27 7.27 -2.09
CA ILE A 100 -1.61 7.31 -2.67
C ILE A 100 -2.73 7.03 -1.66
N GLY A 101 -2.41 6.46 -0.49
CA GLY A 101 -3.39 6.12 0.54
C GLY A 101 -4.32 7.27 0.93
N PRO A 102 -3.82 8.46 1.28
CA PRO A 102 -4.67 9.60 1.60
C PRO A 102 -5.66 9.96 0.48
N VAL A 103 -5.21 9.96 -0.78
CA VAL A 103 -6.04 10.32 -1.94
C VAL A 103 -7.15 9.29 -2.16
N VAL A 104 -6.81 7.99 -2.15
CA VAL A 104 -7.82 6.94 -2.41
C VAL A 104 -8.83 6.82 -1.26
N LEU A 105 -8.44 7.13 -0.02
CA LEU A 105 -9.37 7.17 1.09
C LEU A 105 -10.33 8.36 0.98
N ASP A 106 -9.87 9.52 0.52
CA ASP A 106 -10.74 10.66 0.25
C ASP A 106 -11.66 10.38 -0.95
N MET A 107 -11.17 9.74 -2.02
CA MET A 107 -12.01 9.26 -3.13
C MET A 107 -13.12 8.32 -2.62
N ALA A 108 -12.79 7.39 -1.73
CA ALA A 108 -13.78 6.50 -1.15
C ALA A 108 -14.88 7.25 -0.38
N GLN A 109 -14.49 8.27 0.39
CA GLN A 109 -15.45 9.10 1.14
C GLN A 109 -16.32 9.94 0.20
N SER A 110 -15.75 10.62 -0.79
CA SER A 110 -16.49 11.45 -1.75
C SER A 110 -17.46 10.61 -2.60
N SER A 111 -17.09 9.37 -2.93
CA SER A 111 -17.93 8.46 -3.75
C SER A 111 -18.96 7.65 -2.93
N GLY A 112 -18.96 7.77 -1.60
CA GLY A 112 -19.81 6.95 -0.74
C GLY A 112 -19.39 5.47 -0.69
N THR A 113 -18.19 5.12 -1.20
CA THR A 113 -17.64 3.78 -1.11
C THR A 113 -17.01 3.56 0.28
N ASN A 114 -17.09 2.35 0.81
CA ASN A 114 -16.54 2.04 2.12
C ASN A 114 -15.01 2.24 2.16
N PRO A 115 -14.46 3.23 2.90
CA PRO A 115 -13.04 3.54 2.92
C PRO A 115 -12.18 2.38 3.45
N LEU A 116 -12.75 1.53 4.34
CA LEU A 116 -12.04 0.37 4.87
C LEU A 116 -11.73 -0.64 3.76
N LEU A 117 -12.70 -0.90 2.87
CA LEU A 117 -12.50 -1.83 1.75
C LEU A 117 -11.50 -1.30 0.74
N VAL A 118 -11.58 0.00 0.42
CA VAL A 118 -10.61 0.66 -0.47
C VAL A 118 -9.20 0.59 0.12
N GLY A 119 -9.06 0.87 1.42
CA GLY A 119 -7.78 0.80 2.12
C GLY A 119 -7.20 -0.61 2.18
N ILE A 120 -8.01 -1.62 2.49
CA ILE A 120 -7.60 -3.04 2.49
C ILE A 120 -7.24 -3.47 1.06
N GLY A 121 -8.05 -3.10 0.07
CA GLY A 121 -7.78 -3.38 -1.34
C GLY A 121 -6.44 -2.84 -1.79
N LEU A 122 -6.14 -1.57 -1.47
CA LEU A 122 -4.85 -0.97 -1.73
C LEU A 122 -3.71 -1.72 -1.02
N ALA A 123 -3.86 -2.01 0.27
CA ALA A 123 -2.82 -2.68 1.06
C ALA A 123 -2.46 -4.07 0.50
N ILE A 124 -3.46 -4.86 0.09
CA ILE A 124 -3.23 -6.17 -0.52
C ILE A 124 -2.62 -6.00 -1.92
N ALA A 125 -3.11 -5.04 -2.72
CA ALA A 125 -2.62 -4.78 -4.07
C ALA A 125 -1.14 -4.43 -4.10
N THR A 126 -0.64 -3.71 -3.07
CA THR A 126 0.78 -3.36 -2.99
C THR A 126 1.71 -4.56 -2.73
N SER A 127 1.17 -5.72 -2.40
CA SER A 127 1.94 -6.98 -2.32
C SER A 127 2.18 -7.63 -3.68
N LEU A 128 1.56 -7.13 -4.77
CA LEU A 128 1.65 -7.68 -6.12
C LEU A 128 2.82 -7.11 -6.93
N ALA A 129 3.99 -6.99 -6.30
CA ALA A 129 5.21 -6.45 -6.90
C ALA A 129 6.03 -7.57 -7.56
N PHE A 130 5.64 -8.00 -8.76
CA PHE A 130 6.25 -9.13 -9.45
C PHE A 130 7.19 -8.76 -10.60
N TRP A 131 7.10 -7.52 -11.13
CA TRP A 131 7.80 -7.13 -12.36
C TRP A 131 9.29 -6.90 -12.19
N LEU A 132 9.70 -6.33 -11.07
CA LEU A 132 11.08 -5.93 -10.84
C LEU A 132 11.73 -6.73 -9.72
N VAL A 133 13.01 -7.02 -9.89
CA VAL A 133 13.84 -7.68 -8.87
C VAL A 133 13.83 -6.93 -7.54
N ILE A 134 13.79 -5.59 -7.60
CA ILE A 134 13.80 -4.69 -6.43
C ILE A 134 12.42 -4.51 -5.79
N GLY A 135 11.36 -5.08 -6.37
CA GLY A 135 9.99 -4.90 -5.88
C GLY A 135 9.77 -5.47 -4.48
N THR A 136 10.44 -6.57 -4.14
CA THR A 136 10.38 -7.17 -2.80
C THR A 136 11.76 -7.66 -2.35
N PRO A 137 12.02 -7.71 -1.01
CA PRO A 137 13.25 -8.31 -0.49
C PRO A 137 13.45 -9.77 -0.95
N ALA A 138 12.36 -10.54 -1.04
CA ALA A 138 12.40 -11.93 -1.49
C ALA A 138 12.92 -12.05 -2.92
N SER A 139 12.43 -11.20 -3.83
CA SER A 139 12.88 -11.15 -5.22
C SER A 139 14.37 -10.82 -5.32
N SER A 140 14.82 -9.85 -4.52
CA SER A 140 16.24 -9.45 -4.49
C SER A 140 17.15 -10.58 -3.98
N ILE A 141 16.72 -11.35 -2.98
CA ILE A 141 17.47 -12.49 -2.44
C ILE A 141 17.61 -13.58 -3.51
N VAL A 142 16.51 -13.94 -4.18
CA VAL A 142 16.53 -14.98 -5.23
C VAL A 142 17.41 -14.54 -6.42
N TYR A 143 17.34 -13.27 -6.80
CA TYR A 143 18.20 -12.72 -7.84
C TYR A 143 19.69 -12.74 -7.43
N ALA A 144 20.01 -12.33 -6.20
CA ALA A 144 21.38 -12.34 -5.68
C ALA A 144 21.98 -13.76 -5.59
N ALA A 145 21.15 -14.79 -5.41
CA ALA A 145 21.55 -16.19 -5.45
C ALA A 145 21.99 -16.66 -6.84
N GLY A 146 21.81 -15.85 -7.90
CA GLY A 146 22.25 -16.15 -9.27
C GLY A 146 21.43 -17.22 -9.98
N MET A 147 20.28 -17.65 -9.41
CA MET A 147 19.43 -18.69 -9.99
C MET A 147 18.48 -18.17 -11.08
N LEU A 148 18.15 -16.87 -11.05
CA LEU A 148 17.25 -16.24 -12.01
C LEU A 148 17.87 -14.95 -12.56
N GLU A 149 17.61 -14.68 -13.83
CA GLU A 149 17.95 -13.39 -14.46
C GLU A 149 16.79 -12.40 -14.35
N ALA A 150 17.06 -11.10 -14.48
CA ALA A 150 16.03 -10.07 -14.44
C ALA A 150 14.89 -10.29 -15.46
N LYS A 151 15.21 -10.86 -16.64
CA LYS A 151 14.23 -11.20 -17.67
C LYS A 151 13.23 -12.28 -17.23
N ASP A 152 13.65 -13.19 -16.33
CA ASP A 152 12.79 -14.26 -15.84
C ASP A 152 11.70 -13.72 -14.93
N PHE A 153 12.01 -12.68 -14.13
CA PHE A 153 11.02 -11.96 -13.33
C PHE A 153 9.96 -11.31 -14.21
N ILE A 154 10.37 -10.61 -15.28
CA ILE A 154 9.43 -9.99 -16.22
C ILE A 154 8.56 -11.05 -16.90
N ARG A 155 9.16 -12.15 -17.35
CA ARG A 155 8.42 -13.25 -17.99
C ARG A 155 7.39 -13.87 -17.05
N LEU A 156 7.77 -14.12 -15.79
CA LEU A 156 6.86 -14.64 -14.77
C LEU A 156 5.74 -13.64 -14.46
N ALA A 157 6.09 -12.36 -14.32
CA ALA A 157 5.14 -11.30 -14.02
C ALA A 157 4.06 -11.13 -15.09
N MET A 158 4.41 -11.32 -16.38
CA MET A 158 3.43 -11.26 -17.48
C MET A 158 2.26 -12.22 -17.28
N PHE A 159 2.47 -13.36 -16.61
CA PHE A 159 1.42 -14.33 -16.30
C PHE A 159 0.88 -14.17 -14.87
N ALA A 160 1.77 -14.03 -13.90
CA ALA A 160 1.39 -13.97 -12.48
C ALA A 160 0.58 -12.72 -12.15
N TRP A 161 0.93 -11.57 -12.69
CA TRP A 161 0.29 -10.30 -12.38
C TRP A 161 -1.18 -10.22 -12.85
N PRO A 162 -1.55 -10.58 -14.11
CA PRO A 162 -2.95 -10.61 -14.51
C PRO A 162 -3.77 -11.65 -13.72
N ILE A 163 -3.18 -12.80 -13.40
CA ILE A 163 -3.85 -13.83 -12.57
C ILE A 163 -4.11 -13.26 -11.17
N ALA A 164 -3.12 -12.62 -10.55
CA ALA A 164 -3.27 -12.03 -9.23
C ALA A 164 -4.33 -10.91 -9.22
N LEU A 165 -4.37 -10.06 -10.24
CA LEU A 165 -5.42 -9.06 -10.40
C LEU A 165 -6.81 -9.69 -10.59
N ALA A 166 -6.91 -10.76 -11.38
CA ALA A 166 -8.17 -11.48 -11.57
C ALA A 166 -8.67 -12.11 -10.25
N VAL A 167 -7.77 -12.70 -9.47
CA VAL A 167 -8.09 -13.25 -8.14
C VAL A 167 -8.56 -12.13 -7.19
N MET A 168 -7.88 -11.00 -7.18
CA MET A 168 -8.30 -9.82 -6.40
C MET A 168 -9.66 -9.30 -6.85
N ALA A 169 -9.89 -9.20 -8.15
CA ALA A 169 -11.18 -8.79 -8.70
C ALA A 169 -12.30 -9.76 -8.30
N ALA A 170 -12.06 -11.06 -8.37
CA ALA A 170 -12.99 -12.08 -7.93
C ALA A 170 -13.27 -11.97 -6.41
N MET A 171 -12.24 -11.78 -5.61
CA MET A 171 -12.38 -11.59 -4.16
C MET A 171 -13.20 -10.36 -3.81
N VAL A 172 -12.92 -9.22 -4.43
CA VAL A 172 -13.68 -7.98 -4.23
C VAL A 172 -15.14 -8.14 -4.66
N SER A 173 -15.37 -8.72 -5.84
CA SER A 173 -16.71 -8.81 -6.42
C SER A 173 -17.58 -9.91 -5.78
N LEU A 174 -17.00 -11.07 -5.48
CA LEU A 174 -17.77 -12.23 -5.00
C LEU A 174 -17.80 -12.29 -3.47
N TYR A 175 -16.68 -12.08 -2.81
CA TYR A 175 -16.59 -12.25 -1.37
C TYR A 175 -17.01 -10.98 -0.64
N TRP A 176 -16.46 -9.81 -0.97
CA TRP A 176 -16.77 -8.58 -0.24
C TRP A 176 -18.19 -8.08 -0.57
N ALA A 177 -18.56 -8.03 -1.84
CA ALA A 177 -19.88 -7.56 -2.24
C ALA A 177 -20.96 -8.64 -2.07
N GLY A 178 -20.66 -9.90 -2.41
CA GLY A 178 -21.64 -10.99 -2.40
C GLY A 178 -21.88 -11.60 -1.03
N ILE A 179 -20.83 -11.94 -0.28
CA ILE A 179 -20.90 -12.65 1.00
C ILE A 179 -20.96 -11.69 2.17
N LEU A 180 -20.04 -10.73 2.24
CA LEU A 180 -20.00 -9.76 3.34
C LEU A 180 -21.04 -8.66 3.21
N ARG A 181 -21.60 -8.45 2.01
CA ARG A 181 -22.61 -7.42 1.71
C ARG A 181 -22.21 -6.01 2.21
N ILE A 182 -20.93 -5.71 2.11
CA ILE A 182 -20.34 -4.47 2.61
C ILE A 182 -20.16 -3.50 1.43
#